data_ba9747d4abb3241d6df84f58420e5261
#
_entry.id   ba9747d4abb3241d6df84f58420e5261
#
_cell.length_a   1.000
_cell.length_b   1.000
_cell.length_c   1.000
_cell.angle_alpha   90.00
_cell.angle_beta   90.00
_cell.angle_gamma   90.00
#
_symmetry.space_group_name_H-M   'P 1'
#
loop_
_entity.id
_entity.type
_entity.pdbx_description
1 polymer ?
#
loop_
_entity_poly.entity_id
_entity_poly.type
_entity_poly.pdbx_seq_one_letter_code
_entity_poly.pdbx_strand_id
1 'polypeptide(L)'
;AHGGSFSAGNKTNDNVCIAFCNNFAKRGYVTVSIDYRLGTVFQMLDSAYAIETVMKAISDGKSAIRFLRKNATTYRIDPNFIIAGGNSAGAVLYMHCIYIDSVNECPPNLRTIINANGGIEGNSGNLGYSSELQGLMNLAGGLNVPEFVGPNSKPSFNAHGDQDGTVPYNCANAQGGLTPVRLCGLGVIEPLYNQFSVNHRSIVYPGEGHVPWQSNAAELNEVDTASANFFYEIYCGLVSSVSSLK
;
A
#
# COMPACT_ATOMS: atom_id res chain seq x y z
N ALA A 1 4.62 4.37 -3.60
CA ALA A 1 4.88 3.68 -4.88
C ALA A 1 3.81 4.05 -5.90
N HIS A 2 4.18 4.09 -7.18
CA HIS A 2 3.30 4.44 -8.29
C HIS A 2 2.25 3.36 -8.58
N GLY A 3 1.16 3.76 -9.28
CA GLY A 3 0.18 2.86 -9.86
C GLY A 3 0.67 2.21 -11.17
N GLY A 4 -0.25 1.56 -11.93
CA GLY A 4 0.05 0.99 -13.25
C GLY A 4 -0.04 -0.54 -13.32
N SER A 5 -0.87 -1.14 -12.46
CA SER A 5 -1.25 -2.59 -12.53
C SER A 5 -0.06 -3.54 -12.55
N PHE A 6 1.07 -3.18 -11.93
CA PHE A 6 2.33 -3.93 -11.93
C PHE A 6 2.91 -4.20 -13.33
N SER A 7 2.45 -3.49 -14.35
CA SER A 7 2.91 -3.67 -15.75
C SER A 7 3.31 -2.36 -16.44
N ALA A 8 3.07 -1.22 -15.79
CA ALA A 8 3.40 0.11 -16.29
C ALA A 8 3.69 1.09 -15.15
N GLY A 9 4.08 2.32 -15.49
CA GLY A 9 4.40 3.37 -14.53
C GLY A 9 5.86 3.40 -14.12
N ASN A 10 6.23 4.47 -13.47
CA ASN A 10 7.54 4.64 -12.82
C ASN A 10 7.46 5.76 -11.77
N LYS A 11 8.51 5.91 -10.96
CA LYS A 11 8.60 6.89 -9.86
C LYS A 11 8.44 8.36 -10.25
N THR A 12 8.52 8.69 -11.55
CA THR A 12 8.52 10.07 -12.04
C THR A 12 7.30 10.41 -12.92
N ASN A 13 6.40 9.48 -13.17
CA ASN A 13 5.22 9.72 -14.03
C ASN A 13 3.86 9.47 -13.38
N ASP A 14 3.81 9.05 -12.12
CA ASP A 14 2.57 9.03 -11.34
C ASP A 14 2.36 10.38 -10.66
N ASN A 15 1.47 11.20 -11.22
CA ASN A 15 1.21 12.55 -10.73
C ASN A 15 0.68 12.57 -9.29
N VAL A 16 -0.04 11.55 -8.86
CA VAL A 16 -0.53 11.41 -7.47
C VAL A 16 0.65 11.22 -6.54
N CYS A 17 1.52 10.24 -6.80
CA CYS A 17 2.70 10.00 -5.96
C CYS A 17 3.64 11.21 -5.93
N ILE A 18 3.84 11.90 -7.06
CA ILE A 18 4.66 13.11 -7.13
C ILE A 18 4.05 14.22 -6.27
N ALA A 19 2.75 14.45 -6.36
CA ALA A 19 2.06 15.46 -5.56
C ALA A 19 2.20 15.16 -4.06
N PHE A 20 1.95 13.93 -3.63
CA PHE A 20 2.11 13.51 -2.24
C PHE A 20 3.56 13.68 -1.76
N CYS A 21 4.55 13.23 -2.53
CA CYS A 21 5.96 13.42 -2.18
C CYS A 21 6.29 14.91 -1.95
N ASN A 22 5.88 15.77 -2.87
CA ASN A 22 6.14 17.21 -2.77
C ASN A 22 5.42 17.86 -1.57
N ASN A 23 4.17 17.48 -1.33
CA ASN A 23 3.36 18.08 -0.26
C ASN A 23 3.79 17.61 1.12
N PHE A 24 4.11 16.33 1.28
CA PHE A 24 4.65 15.80 2.53
C PHE A 24 6.05 16.38 2.82
N ALA A 25 6.89 16.55 1.79
CA ALA A 25 8.19 17.21 1.97
C ALA A 25 8.06 18.66 2.48
N LYS A 26 7.07 19.42 2.00
CA LYS A 26 6.75 20.76 2.51
C LYS A 26 6.30 20.77 3.97
N ARG A 27 5.79 19.64 4.48
CA ARG A 27 5.37 19.44 5.88
C ARG A 27 6.49 18.88 6.76
N GLY A 28 7.70 18.73 6.23
CA GLY A 28 8.88 18.30 7.00
C GLY A 28 9.18 16.80 6.94
N TYR A 29 8.44 16.01 6.13
CA TYR A 29 8.77 14.60 5.89
C TYR A 29 9.95 14.47 4.92
N VAL A 30 10.77 13.45 5.10
CA VAL A 30 11.64 12.94 4.04
C VAL A 30 10.82 12.01 3.17
N THR A 31 10.70 12.32 1.89
CA THR A 31 9.83 11.60 0.95
C THR A 31 10.63 10.92 -0.15
N VAL A 32 10.18 9.74 -0.55
CA VAL A 32 10.82 8.94 -1.61
C VAL A 32 9.76 8.32 -2.50
N SER A 33 9.88 8.50 -3.81
CA SER A 33 9.14 7.73 -4.80
C SER A 33 10.05 6.64 -5.37
N ILE A 34 9.55 5.42 -5.44
CA ILE A 34 10.34 4.26 -5.87
C ILE A 34 9.85 3.69 -7.20
N ASP A 35 10.77 3.10 -7.95
CA ASP A 35 10.45 2.09 -8.95
C ASP A 35 10.43 0.71 -8.29
N TYR A 36 9.65 -0.19 -8.84
CA TYR A 36 9.61 -1.59 -8.47
C TYR A 36 9.51 -2.45 -9.74
N ARG A 37 9.86 -3.71 -9.67
CA ARG A 37 9.84 -4.62 -10.83
C ARG A 37 8.43 -4.77 -11.37
N LEU A 38 8.31 -4.65 -12.69
CA LEU A 38 7.07 -4.76 -13.45
C LEU A 38 7.05 -6.05 -14.27
N GLY A 39 5.86 -6.59 -14.48
CA GLY A 39 5.59 -7.62 -15.45
C GLY A 39 5.20 -7.08 -16.81
N THR A 40 4.82 -7.94 -17.72
CA THR A 40 4.22 -7.55 -18.99
C THR A 40 2.70 -7.70 -18.93
N VAL A 41 1.99 -6.83 -19.62
CA VAL A 41 0.52 -6.80 -19.61
C VAL A 41 -0.08 -8.17 -19.93
N PHE A 42 0.43 -8.86 -20.96
CA PHE A 42 -0.10 -10.18 -21.38
C PHE A 42 0.15 -11.27 -20.32
N GLN A 43 1.31 -11.26 -19.68
CA GLN A 43 1.65 -12.27 -18.67
C GLN A 43 0.89 -12.04 -17.35
N MET A 44 0.47 -10.81 -17.07
CA MET A 44 -0.39 -10.51 -15.91
C MET A 44 -1.79 -11.13 -16.01
N LEU A 45 -2.16 -11.69 -17.17
CA LEU A 45 -3.38 -12.49 -17.34
C LEU A 45 -3.24 -13.93 -16.81
N ASP A 46 -2.01 -14.40 -16.55
CA ASP A 46 -1.73 -15.62 -15.82
C ASP A 46 -1.62 -15.35 -14.32
N SER A 47 -2.40 -16.07 -13.50
CA SER A 47 -2.47 -15.81 -12.06
C SER A 47 -1.15 -16.10 -11.33
N ALA A 48 -0.42 -17.13 -11.72
CA ALA A 48 0.84 -17.48 -11.07
C ALA A 48 1.92 -16.42 -11.37
N TYR A 49 1.99 -15.99 -12.63
CA TYR A 49 2.89 -14.92 -13.04
C TYR A 49 2.54 -13.58 -12.37
N ALA A 50 1.25 -13.23 -12.32
CA ALA A 50 0.80 -12.01 -11.66
C ALA A 50 1.17 -12.00 -10.18
N ILE A 51 0.92 -13.08 -9.46
CA ILE A 51 1.29 -13.21 -8.04
C ILE A 51 2.81 -13.11 -7.87
N GLU A 52 3.59 -13.81 -8.70
CA GLU A 52 5.06 -13.75 -8.64
C GLU A 52 5.57 -12.32 -8.88
N THR A 53 5.00 -11.61 -9.86
CA THR A 53 5.34 -10.21 -10.14
C THR A 53 5.05 -9.30 -8.95
N VAL A 54 3.89 -9.45 -8.32
CA VAL A 54 3.54 -8.70 -7.10
C VAL A 54 4.52 -9.02 -5.97
N MET A 55 4.90 -10.29 -5.77
CA MET A 55 5.88 -10.68 -4.74
C MET A 55 7.26 -10.09 -5.00
N LYS A 56 7.69 -10.00 -6.26
CA LYS A 56 8.94 -9.28 -6.63
C LYS A 56 8.84 -7.78 -6.32
N ALA A 57 7.71 -7.16 -6.62
CA ALA A 57 7.48 -5.75 -6.30
C ALA A 57 7.46 -5.51 -4.77
N ILE A 58 6.85 -6.39 -3.98
CA ILE A 58 6.89 -6.37 -2.51
C ILE A 58 8.33 -6.44 -1.99
N SER A 59 9.15 -7.35 -2.54
CA SER A 59 10.57 -7.45 -2.20
C SER A 59 11.32 -6.14 -2.46
N ASP A 60 11.01 -5.45 -3.57
CA ASP A 60 11.61 -4.17 -3.92
C ASP A 60 11.14 -3.05 -2.98
N GLY A 61 9.84 -3.01 -2.64
CA GLY A 61 9.29 -2.08 -1.65
C GLY A 61 9.94 -2.23 -0.28
N LYS A 62 10.07 -3.47 0.20
CA LYS A 62 10.78 -3.78 1.46
C LYS A 62 12.27 -3.38 1.39
N SER A 63 12.93 -3.60 0.24
CA SER A 63 14.30 -3.15 0.03
C SER A 63 14.46 -1.63 0.11
N ALA A 64 13.47 -0.88 -0.41
CA ALA A 64 13.48 0.59 -0.30
C ALA A 64 13.35 1.05 1.16
N ILE A 65 12.49 0.42 1.96
CA ILE A 65 12.36 0.70 3.39
C ILE A 65 13.69 0.41 4.12
N ARG A 66 14.30 -0.74 3.84
CA ARG A 66 15.62 -1.11 4.39
C ARG A 66 16.70 -0.11 3.99
N PHE A 67 16.69 0.36 2.74
CA PHE A 67 17.62 1.40 2.26
C PHE A 67 17.49 2.71 3.06
N LEU A 68 16.26 3.16 3.29
CA LEU A 68 15.99 4.36 4.07
C LEU A 68 16.49 4.20 5.50
N ARG A 69 16.21 3.09 6.14
CA ARG A 69 16.64 2.78 7.51
C ARG A 69 18.16 2.66 7.62
N LYS A 70 18.81 2.01 6.65
CA LYS A 70 20.28 1.94 6.55
C LYS A 70 20.94 3.32 6.45
N ASN A 71 20.32 4.24 5.72
CA ASN A 71 20.84 5.56 5.45
C ASN A 71 20.16 6.67 6.28
N ALA A 72 19.54 6.30 7.40
CA ALA A 72 18.75 7.20 8.22
C ALA A 72 19.53 8.46 8.67
N THR A 73 20.77 8.30 9.09
CA THR A 73 21.64 9.42 9.48
C THR A 73 21.94 10.34 8.30
N THR A 74 22.23 9.80 7.13
CA THR A 74 22.56 10.57 5.91
C THR A 74 21.38 11.43 5.45
N TYR A 75 20.17 10.87 5.48
CA TYR A 75 18.96 11.57 5.04
C TYR A 75 18.19 12.23 6.17
N ARG A 76 18.67 12.16 7.42
CA ARG A 76 17.98 12.69 8.61
C ARG A 76 16.59 12.12 8.83
N ILE A 77 16.47 10.80 8.62
CA ILE A 77 15.23 10.04 8.79
C ILE A 77 15.18 9.52 10.22
N ASP A 78 14.01 9.58 10.86
CA ASP A 78 13.75 8.78 12.06
C ASP A 78 13.58 7.31 11.66
N PRO A 79 14.52 6.42 11.98
CA PRO A 79 14.43 5.01 11.59
C PRO A 79 13.30 4.25 12.28
N ASN A 80 12.70 4.84 13.33
CA ASN A 80 11.61 4.26 14.10
C ASN A 80 10.23 4.71 13.61
N PHE A 81 10.18 5.67 12.67
CA PHE A 81 8.93 6.14 12.10
C PHE A 81 9.03 6.24 10.57
N ILE A 82 8.81 5.13 9.91
CA ILE A 82 8.74 5.04 8.45
C ILE A 82 7.34 4.58 8.06
N ILE A 83 6.65 5.39 7.29
CA ILE A 83 5.37 5.06 6.67
C ILE A 83 5.58 4.80 5.18
N ALA A 84 4.76 3.96 4.62
CA ALA A 84 4.78 3.72 3.18
C ALA A 84 3.36 3.68 2.62
N GLY A 85 3.25 3.87 1.33
CA GLY A 85 1.98 3.83 0.67
C GLY A 85 2.10 4.01 -0.83
N GLY A 86 0.99 4.06 -1.48
CA GLY A 86 0.94 4.20 -2.91
C GLY A 86 -0.45 4.37 -3.45
N ASN A 87 -0.50 4.53 -4.74
CA ASN A 87 -1.71 4.67 -5.52
C ASN A 87 -1.96 3.37 -6.30
N SER A 88 -3.18 2.80 -6.26
CA SER A 88 -3.52 1.61 -7.04
C SER A 88 -2.56 0.43 -6.77
N ALA A 89 -1.83 -0.05 -7.77
CA ALA A 89 -0.83 -1.12 -7.62
C ALA A 89 0.21 -0.83 -6.52
N GLY A 90 0.64 0.43 -6.37
CA GLY A 90 1.55 0.82 -5.29
C GLY A 90 0.93 0.68 -3.90
N ALA A 91 -0.37 0.91 -3.77
CA ALA A 91 -1.11 0.66 -2.53
C ALA A 91 -1.21 -0.86 -2.26
N VAL A 92 -1.57 -1.66 -3.28
CA VAL A 92 -1.57 -3.13 -3.18
C VAL A 92 -0.22 -3.66 -2.72
N LEU A 93 0.88 -3.14 -3.29
CA LEU A 93 2.24 -3.49 -2.90
C LEU A 93 2.45 -3.28 -1.39
N TYR A 94 2.20 -2.07 -0.89
CA TYR A 94 2.51 -1.76 0.50
C TYR A 94 1.49 -2.33 1.50
N MET A 95 0.24 -2.59 1.10
CA MET A 95 -0.68 -3.38 1.92
C MET A 95 -0.13 -4.77 2.20
N HIS A 96 0.40 -5.45 1.19
CA HIS A 96 1.03 -6.76 1.36
C HIS A 96 2.38 -6.67 2.11
N CYS A 97 3.15 -5.59 1.93
CA CYS A 97 4.36 -5.37 2.72
C CYS A 97 4.11 -5.31 4.22
N ILE A 98 3.01 -4.66 4.62
CA ILE A 98 2.74 -4.32 6.03
C ILE A 98 1.90 -5.36 6.75
N TYR A 99 1.04 -6.10 6.04
CA TYR A 99 0.08 -7.02 6.65
C TYR A 99 0.42 -8.51 6.49
N ILE A 100 1.39 -8.89 5.66
CA ILE A 100 1.88 -10.27 5.66
C ILE A 100 2.97 -10.39 6.73
N ASP A 101 2.61 -10.94 7.88
CA ASP A 101 3.51 -11.10 9.03
C ASP A 101 4.25 -12.45 9.01
N SER A 102 3.62 -13.49 8.46
CA SER A 102 4.17 -14.84 8.42
C SER A 102 3.84 -15.59 7.12
N VAL A 103 4.79 -16.37 6.60
CA VAL A 103 4.52 -17.28 5.48
C VAL A 103 3.40 -18.28 5.83
N ASN A 104 3.29 -18.63 7.11
CA ASN A 104 2.32 -19.65 7.57
C ASN A 104 0.85 -19.21 7.48
N GLU A 105 0.56 -17.91 7.48
CA GLU A 105 -0.79 -17.38 7.29
C GLU A 105 -1.23 -17.35 5.82
N CYS A 106 -0.28 -17.50 4.91
CA CYS A 106 -0.54 -17.47 3.47
C CYS A 106 -1.12 -18.81 2.97
N PRO A 107 -1.99 -18.79 1.95
CA PRO A 107 -2.40 -19.99 1.23
C PRO A 107 -1.20 -20.78 0.64
N PRO A 108 -1.29 -22.13 0.49
CA PRO A 108 -0.15 -22.95 0.08
C PRO A 108 0.52 -22.54 -1.22
N ASN A 109 -0.25 -22.13 -2.23
CA ASN A 109 0.28 -21.64 -3.51
C ASN A 109 1.08 -20.33 -3.33
N LEU A 110 0.62 -19.43 -2.48
CA LEU A 110 1.32 -18.19 -2.18
C LEU A 110 2.59 -18.45 -1.38
N ARG A 111 2.58 -19.39 -0.41
CA ARG A 111 3.78 -19.80 0.35
C ARG A 111 4.91 -20.26 -0.57
N THR A 112 4.58 -21.06 -1.58
CA THR A 112 5.56 -21.55 -2.56
C THR A 112 6.23 -20.38 -3.28
N ILE A 113 5.46 -19.42 -3.76
CA ILE A 113 5.97 -18.24 -4.46
C ILE A 113 6.79 -17.35 -3.53
N ILE A 114 6.31 -17.10 -2.31
CA ILE A 114 7.04 -16.32 -1.30
C ILE A 114 8.40 -16.94 -1.01
N ASN A 115 8.44 -18.24 -0.74
CA ASN A 115 9.69 -18.94 -0.44
C ASN A 115 10.68 -18.93 -1.62
N ALA A 116 10.19 -19.09 -2.84
CA ALA A 116 11.01 -19.00 -4.06
C ALA A 116 11.59 -17.59 -4.29
N ASN A 117 10.97 -16.55 -3.73
CA ASN A 117 11.41 -15.16 -3.84
C ASN A 117 12.13 -14.62 -2.59
N GLY A 118 12.65 -15.50 -1.71
CA GLY A 118 13.46 -15.12 -0.56
C GLY A 118 12.68 -14.91 0.73
N GLY A 119 11.51 -15.54 0.85
CA GLY A 119 10.62 -15.43 2.02
C GLY A 119 9.89 -14.09 2.07
N ILE A 120 9.32 -13.76 3.23
CA ILE A 120 8.55 -12.52 3.44
C ILE A 120 9.41 -11.27 3.20
N GLU A 121 10.69 -11.30 3.57
CA GLU A 121 11.61 -10.18 3.37
C GLU A 121 12.05 -10.02 1.92
N GLY A 122 11.87 -11.05 1.11
CA GLY A 122 12.34 -11.08 -0.26
C GLY A 122 13.85 -11.12 -0.38
N ASN A 123 14.34 -11.08 -1.60
CA ASN A 123 15.78 -11.17 -1.93
C ASN A 123 16.35 -9.87 -2.53
N SER A 124 15.59 -8.80 -2.58
CA SER A 124 16.07 -7.48 -3.01
C SER A 124 17.01 -6.87 -1.95
N GLY A 125 17.79 -5.88 -2.32
CA GLY A 125 18.94 -5.38 -1.58
C GLY A 125 18.70 -4.92 -0.13
N ASN A 126 19.79 -4.52 0.53
CA ASN A 126 19.84 -3.98 1.89
C ASN A 126 19.37 -4.94 2.99
N LEU A 127 19.60 -6.24 2.82
CA LEU A 127 19.34 -7.26 3.84
C LEU A 127 20.11 -6.92 5.13
N GLY A 128 19.56 -7.31 6.30
CA GLY A 128 20.13 -7.02 7.62
C GLY A 128 19.60 -5.76 8.27
N TYR A 129 18.77 -4.96 7.57
CA TYR A 129 17.99 -3.87 8.14
C TYR A 129 16.50 -4.25 8.18
N SER A 130 15.75 -3.73 9.14
CA SER A 130 14.31 -3.99 9.24
C SER A 130 13.54 -3.33 8.09
N SER A 131 12.55 -4.03 7.53
CA SER A 131 11.56 -3.50 6.58
C SER A 131 10.24 -3.12 7.26
N GLU A 132 10.20 -3.09 8.60
CA GLU A 132 9.01 -2.75 9.36
C GLU A 132 8.52 -1.34 9.04
N LEU A 133 7.20 -1.18 8.96
CA LEU A 133 6.51 0.08 8.76
C LEU A 133 5.67 0.44 9.99
N GLN A 134 5.52 1.73 10.25
CA GLN A 134 4.71 2.25 11.34
C GLN A 134 3.33 2.74 10.89
N GLY A 135 3.10 2.78 9.59
CA GLY A 135 1.80 3.13 9.03
C GLY A 135 1.72 2.93 7.52
N LEU A 136 0.50 2.84 7.04
CA LEU A 136 0.16 2.59 5.64
C LEU A 136 -0.69 3.74 5.08
N MET A 137 -0.34 4.26 3.91
CA MET A 137 -1.21 5.09 3.09
C MET A 137 -1.75 4.28 1.92
N ASN A 138 -3.00 3.85 2.02
CA ASN A 138 -3.68 3.02 1.05
C ASN A 138 -4.61 3.85 0.16
N LEU A 139 -4.20 4.14 -1.06
CA LEU A 139 -5.00 4.89 -2.04
C LEU A 139 -5.48 3.93 -3.14
N ALA A 140 -6.73 3.48 -3.04
CA ALA A 140 -7.37 2.51 -3.93
C ALA A 140 -6.59 1.19 -4.06
N GLY A 141 -6.10 0.65 -2.95
CA GLY A 141 -5.46 -0.65 -2.87
C GLY A 141 -6.38 -1.73 -2.31
N GLY A 142 -5.90 -2.98 -2.31
CA GLY A 142 -6.62 -4.13 -1.79
C GLY A 142 -5.70 -5.28 -1.43
N LEU A 143 -6.21 -6.24 -0.66
CA LEU A 143 -5.53 -7.48 -0.28
C LEU A 143 -6.14 -8.67 -1.02
N ASN A 144 -5.33 -9.62 -1.42
CA ASN A 144 -5.82 -10.89 -1.97
C ASN A 144 -6.36 -11.82 -0.88
N VAL A 145 -5.88 -11.68 0.34
CA VAL A 145 -6.32 -12.38 1.56
C VAL A 145 -6.60 -11.30 2.60
N PRO A 146 -7.87 -10.87 2.79
CA PRO A 146 -8.20 -9.81 3.74
C PRO A 146 -7.89 -10.19 5.18
N GLU A 147 -7.83 -11.48 5.51
CA GLU A 147 -7.49 -12.03 6.82
C GLU A 147 -6.03 -11.77 7.25
N PHE A 148 -5.18 -11.21 6.40
CA PHE A 148 -3.89 -10.64 6.82
C PHE A 148 -4.05 -9.46 7.78
N VAL A 149 -5.22 -8.80 7.78
CA VAL A 149 -5.55 -7.80 8.80
C VAL A 149 -5.92 -8.50 10.09
N GLY A 150 -5.17 -8.21 11.16
CA GLY A 150 -5.34 -8.81 12.47
C GLY A 150 -5.13 -7.82 13.62
N PRO A 151 -5.13 -8.29 14.87
CA PRO A 151 -5.08 -7.43 16.05
C PRO A 151 -3.77 -6.63 16.22
N ASN A 152 -2.71 -7.04 15.53
CA ASN A 152 -1.40 -6.37 15.55
C ASN A 152 -1.16 -5.50 14.30
N SER A 153 -2.17 -5.34 13.45
CA SER A 153 -2.06 -4.55 12.22
C SER A 153 -1.71 -3.10 12.50
N LYS A 154 -0.83 -2.57 11.68
CA LYS A 154 -0.36 -1.18 11.79
C LYS A 154 -1.42 -0.17 11.35
N PRO A 155 -1.34 1.07 11.84
CA PRO A 155 -2.27 2.13 11.44
C PRO A 155 -2.35 2.34 9.93
N SER A 156 -3.55 2.67 9.43
CA SER A 156 -3.78 2.88 8.00
C SER A 156 -4.64 4.10 7.71
N PHE A 157 -4.16 4.96 6.80
CA PHE A 157 -4.99 5.92 6.11
C PHE A 157 -5.46 5.35 4.78
N ASN A 158 -6.75 5.45 4.47
CA ASN A 158 -7.34 4.83 3.30
C ASN A 158 -8.18 5.82 2.50
N ALA A 159 -8.16 5.72 1.17
CA ALA A 159 -9.10 6.40 0.29
C ALA A 159 -9.52 5.44 -0.83
N HIS A 160 -10.83 5.38 -1.16
CA HIS A 160 -11.35 4.45 -2.18
C HIS A 160 -12.67 4.95 -2.77
N GLY A 161 -12.86 4.77 -4.09
CA GLY A 161 -14.17 4.93 -4.73
C GLY A 161 -15.01 3.67 -4.55
N ASP A 162 -16.28 3.80 -4.17
CA ASP A 162 -17.11 2.62 -3.87
C ASP A 162 -17.58 1.87 -5.13
N GLN A 163 -17.40 2.46 -6.33
CA GLN A 163 -17.66 1.84 -7.63
C GLN A 163 -16.36 1.46 -8.35
N ASP A 164 -15.26 1.30 -7.63
CA ASP A 164 -13.97 0.90 -8.21
C ASP A 164 -14.03 -0.52 -8.79
N GLY A 165 -13.93 -0.63 -10.11
CA GLY A 165 -13.86 -1.90 -10.84
C GLY A 165 -12.43 -2.36 -11.14
N THR A 166 -11.41 -1.52 -10.92
CA THR A 166 -10.01 -1.85 -11.16
C THR A 166 -9.38 -2.56 -9.97
N VAL A 167 -9.44 -1.94 -8.80
CA VAL A 167 -9.22 -2.60 -7.51
C VAL A 167 -10.56 -2.61 -6.79
N PRO A 168 -11.28 -3.73 -6.78
CA PRO A 168 -12.66 -3.76 -6.31
C PRO A 168 -12.80 -3.23 -4.88
N TYR A 169 -13.77 -2.35 -4.65
CA TYR A 169 -14.10 -1.84 -3.32
C TYR A 169 -14.47 -2.97 -2.35
N ASN A 170 -15.28 -3.93 -2.85
CA ASN A 170 -15.52 -5.21 -2.19
C ASN A 170 -14.52 -6.27 -2.70
N CYS A 171 -14.90 -7.55 -2.70
CA CYS A 171 -14.05 -8.62 -3.22
C CYS A 171 -14.47 -9.03 -4.63
N ALA A 172 -13.57 -8.91 -5.59
CA ALA A 172 -13.75 -9.43 -6.94
C ALA A 172 -12.39 -9.67 -7.62
N ASN A 173 -12.39 -10.21 -8.81
CA ASN A 173 -11.19 -10.25 -9.65
C ASN A 173 -10.83 -8.83 -10.10
N ALA A 174 -9.56 -8.49 -10.00
CA ALA A 174 -9.05 -7.17 -10.34
C ALA A 174 -9.22 -6.84 -11.83
N GLN A 175 -9.10 -5.55 -12.17
CA GLN A 175 -9.20 -5.04 -13.55
C GLN A 175 -10.54 -5.36 -14.22
N GLY A 176 -11.65 -5.25 -13.49
CA GLY A 176 -12.97 -5.58 -14.03
C GLY A 176 -13.13 -7.06 -14.40
N GLY A 177 -12.37 -7.94 -13.75
CA GLY A 177 -12.37 -9.38 -14.02
C GLY A 177 -11.37 -9.84 -15.09
N LEU A 178 -10.60 -8.93 -15.69
CA LEU A 178 -9.58 -9.28 -16.69
C LEU A 178 -8.37 -10.01 -16.10
N THR A 179 -8.00 -9.66 -14.85
CA THR A 179 -6.90 -10.33 -14.14
C THR A 179 -7.49 -11.43 -13.26
N PRO A 180 -6.99 -12.68 -13.32
CA PRO A 180 -7.52 -13.78 -12.51
C PRO A 180 -7.02 -13.75 -11.05
N VAL A 181 -6.66 -12.58 -10.55
CA VAL A 181 -6.25 -12.34 -9.16
C VAL A 181 -7.36 -11.61 -8.43
N ARG A 182 -7.92 -12.28 -7.42
CA ARG A 182 -8.93 -11.69 -6.54
C ARG A 182 -8.27 -10.66 -5.61
N LEU A 183 -8.89 -9.49 -5.49
CA LEU A 183 -8.57 -8.47 -4.50
C LEU A 183 -9.82 -8.09 -3.71
N CYS A 184 -9.62 -7.73 -2.45
CA CYS A 184 -10.63 -7.17 -1.55
C CYS A 184 -10.17 -5.77 -1.13
N GLY A 185 -10.95 -4.77 -1.48
CA GLY A 185 -10.66 -3.38 -1.16
C GLY A 185 -11.26 -2.92 0.16
N LEU A 186 -11.42 -1.60 0.28
CA LEU A 186 -11.75 -0.96 1.56
C LEU A 186 -13.10 -1.41 2.15
N GLY A 187 -14.10 -1.74 1.33
CA GLY A 187 -15.40 -2.23 1.79
C GLY A 187 -15.34 -3.52 2.63
N VAL A 188 -14.27 -4.31 2.46
CA VAL A 188 -14.01 -5.52 3.24
C VAL A 188 -12.94 -5.29 4.30
N ILE A 189 -11.94 -4.48 4.00
CA ILE A 189 -10.80 -4.25 4.91
C ILE A 189 -11.20 -3.37 6.11
N GLU A 190 -12.01 -2.33 5.92
CA GLU A 190 -12.42 -1.43 7.01
C GLU A 190 -13.23 -2.12 8.11
N PRO A 191 -14.19 -3.02 7.82
CA PRO A 191 -14.80 -3.86 8.85
C PRO A 191 -13.80 -4.66 9.70
N LEU A 192 -12.70 -5.15 9.10
CA LEU A 192 -11.64 -5.84 9.84
C LEU A 192 -10.83 -4.88 10.72
N TYR A 193 -10.53 -3.68 10.23
CA TYR A 193 -9.91 -2.65 11.06
C TYR A 193 -10.77 -2.34 12.30
N ASN A 194 -12.08 -2.18 12.11
CA ASN A 194 -13.03 -1.98 13.23
C ASN A 194 -13.02 -3.16 14.19
N GLN A 195 -13.13 -4.39 13.67
CA GLN A 195 -13.15 -5.62 14.47
C GLN A 195 -11.91 -5.76 15.35
N PHE A 196 -10.73 -5.45 14.82
CA PHE A 196 -9.46 -5.59 15.54
C PHE A 196 -8.99 -4.28 16.20
N SER A 197 -9.80 -3.23 16.19
CA SER A 197 -9.46 -1.91 16.75
C SER A 197 -8.15 -1.35 16.16
N VAL A 198 -7.89 -1.62 14.89
CA VAL A 198 -6.76 -1.03 14.17
C VAL A 198 -7.00 0.47 14.03
N ASN A 199 -6.02 1.28 14.40
CA ASN A 199 -6.13 2.71 14.22
C ASN A 199 -6.16 3.04 12.72
N HIS A 200 -7.26 3.61 12.24
CA HIS A 200 -7.42 3.93 10.83
C HIS A 200 -8.26 5.19 10.61
N ARG A 201 -8.10 5.77 9.44
CA ARG A 201 -8.96 6.83 8.91
C ARG A 201 -9.24 6.51 7.44
N SER A 202 -10.49 6.65 7.02
CA SER A 202 -10.92 6.33 5.67
C SER A 202 -11.71 7.46 5.05
N ILE A 203 -11.52 7.67 3.75
CA ILE A 203 -12.37 8.51 2.89
C ILE A 203 -12.94 7.59 1.81
N VAL A 204 -14.25 7.47 1.76
CA VAL A 204 -14.95 6.77 0.69
C VAL A 204 -15.59 7.80 -0.23
N TYR A 205 -15.40 7.64 -1.54
CA TYR A 205 -16.00 8.49 -2.57
C TYR A 205 -17.22 7.78 -3.17
N PRO A 206 -18.44 8.16 -2.76
CA PRO A 206 -19.67 7.48 -3.20
C PRO A 206 -19.95 7.71 -4.70
N GLY A 207 -20.22 6.62 -5.41
CA GLY A 207 -20.47 6.64 -6.85
C GLY A 207 -19.23 6.77 -7.73
N GLU A 208 -18.05 6.94 -7.13
CA GLU A 208 -16.79 7.13 -7.85
C GLU A 208 -16.06 5.81 -8.12
N GLY A 209 -15.33 5.79 -9.24
CA GLY A 209 -14.53 4.67 -9.69
C GLY A 209 -13.12 4.65 -9.14
N HIS A 210 -12.18 4.14 -9.96
CA HIS A 210 -10.78 3.99 -9.56
C HIS A 210 -10.05 5.33 -9.48
N VAL A 211 -9.44 5.62 -8.33
CA VAL A 211 -8.56 6.78 -8.05
C VAL A 211 -9.17 8.14 -8.44
N PRO A 212 -10.35 8.53 -7.93
CA PRO A 212 -11.04 9.76 -8.34
C PRO A 212 -10.18 11.01 -8.15
N TRP A 213 -9.37 11.07 -7.10
CA TRP A 213 -8.42 12.17 -6.81
C TRP A 213 -7.36 12.38 -7.89
N GLN A 214 -7.17 11.45 -8.83
CA GLN A 214 -6.19 11.62 -9.91
C GLN A 214 -6.59 12.71 -10.90
N SER A 215 -7.89 12.91 -11.11
CA SER A 215 -8.46 13.90 -12.01
C SER A 215 -9.16 15.06 -11.31
N ASN A 216 -9.31 15.00 -9.98
CA ASN A 216 -9.99 16.01 -9.17
C ASN A 216 -9.03 16.61 -8.14
N ALA A 217 -8.62 17.86 -8.36
CA ALA A 217 -7.67 18.55 -7.50
C ALA A 217 -8.20 18.80 -6.08
N ALA A 218 -9.52 18.94 -5.90
CA ALA A 218 -10.12 19.13 -4.58
C ALA A 218 -10.03 17.82 -3.77
N GLU A 219 -10.36 16.69 -4.37
CA GLU A 219 -10.22 15.37 -3.75
C GLU A 219 -8.75 15.02 -3.47
N LEU A 220 -7.85 15.34 -4.40
CA LEU A 220 -6.42 15.16 -4.17
C LEU A 220 -5.94 15.94 -2.93
N ASN A 221 -6.37 17.20 -2.79
CA ASN A 221 -6.02 18.02 -1.64
C ASN A 221 -6.66 17.50 -0.33
N GLU A 222 -7.89 16.98 -0.39
CA GLU A 222 -8.57 16.37 0.74
C GLU A 222 -7.80 15.15 1.24
N VAL A 223 -7.50 14.19 0.36
CA VAL A 223 -6.77 12.95 0.67
C VAL A 223 -5.37 13.28 1.20
N ASP A 224 -4.65 14.21 0.54
CA ASP A 224 -3.31 14.64 0.94
C ASP A 224 -3.32 15.28 2.35
N THR A 225 -4.25 16.18 2.61
CA THR A 225 -4.33 16.87 3.90
C THR A 225 -4.76 15.92 5.02
N ALA A 226 -5.78 15.11 4.77
CA ALA A 226 -6.29 14.18 5.77
C ALA A 226 -5.27 13.10 6.13
N SER A 227 -4.53 12.57 5.14
CA SER A 227 -3.47 11.59 5.38
C SER A 227 -2.28 12.19 6.15
N ALA A 228 -1.87 13.41 5.81
CA ALA A 228 -0.79 14.08 6.51
C ALA A 228 -1.13 14.34 7.99
N ASN A 229 -2.35 14.79 8.27
CA ASN A 229 -2.83 14.99 9.63
C ASN A 229 -2.88 13.68 10.40
N PHE A 230 -3.41 12.60 9.79
CA PHE A 230 -3.48 11.28 10.41
C PHE A 230 -2.10 10.77 10.84
N PHE A 231 -1.10 10.83 9.95
CA PHE A 231 0.25 10.36 10.30
C PHE A 231 0.98 11.28 11.28
N TYR A 232 0.70 12.59 11.25
CA TYR A 232 1.21 13.50 12.27
C TYR A 232 0.63 13.18 13.66
N GLU A 233 -0.66 12.92 13.75
CA GLU A 233 -1.32 12.52 15.00
C GLU A 233 -0.72 11.21 15.55
N ILE A 234 -0.47 10.21 14.68
CA ILE A 234 0.19 8.96 15.08
C ILE A 234 1.62 9.22 15.57
N TYR A 235 2.39 10.00 14.83
CA TYR A 235 3.77 10.34 15.22
C TYR A 235 3.84 11.03 16.57
N CYS A 236 2.91 11.92 16.86
CA CYS A 236 2.82 12.65 18.12
C CYS A 236 2.17 11.85 19.27
N GLY A 237 1.70 10.63 19.02
CA GLY A 237 0.97 9.84 20.02
C GLY A 237 -0.39 10.44 20.42
N LEU A 238 -0.98 11.28 19.57
CA LEU A 238 -2.24 12.01 19.84
C LEU A 238 -3.49 11.18 19.56
N VAL A 239 -3.37 10.02 18.88
CA VAL A 239 -4.51 9.18 18.52
C VAL A 239 -4.74 8.11 19.56
N SER A 240 -5.79 8.29 20.34
CA SER A 240 -6.46 7.22 21.07
C SER A 240 -7.81 6.94 20.41
N SER A 241 -7.94 5.74 19.80
CA SER A 241 -9.17 5.15 19.25
C SER A 241 -9.80 5.77 17.97
N VAL A 242 -10.34 4.84 17.18
CA VAL A 242 -11.07 4.94 15.91
C VAL A 242 -11.95 6.17 15.76
N SER A 243 -11.68 6.99 14.74
CA SER A 243 -12.66 7.97 14.24
C SER A 243 -12.89 7.74 12.74
N SER A 244 -14.06 7.22 12.39
CA SER A 244 -14.54 7.27 11.02
C SER A 244 -15.02 8.70 10.73
N LEU A 245 -14.42 9.38 9.77
CA LEU A 245 -15.03 10.57 9.16
C LEU A 245 -16.13 10.07 8.23
N LYS A 246 -17.35 10.54 8.50
CA LYS A 246 -18.53 10.33 7.63
C LYS A 246 -18.50 11.29 6.47
#